data_fa2303c821f278e1f3f5204fb2351e50
#
_entry.id   fa2303c821f278e1f3f5204fb2351e50
#
_cell.length_a   1.000
_cell.length_b   1.000
_cell.length_c   1.000
_cell.angle_alpha   90.00
_cell.angle_beta   90.00
_cell.angle_gamma   90.00
#
_symmetry.space_group_name_H-M   'P 1'
#
loop_
_entity.id
_entity.type
_entity.pdbx_description
1 polymer ?
#
loop_
_entity_poly.entity_id
_entity_poly.type
_entity_poly.pdbx_seq_one_letter_code
_entity_poly.pdbx_strand_id
1 'polypeptide(L)'
;YVGDLHVPLHTTSNYDGQKTGQTGLHAFWESRIPELLNEALEEWVGPATFIPNVTKSTWDWVLESHHEVKILIDQEAKLNSNYKQSKKYTFEKKGGVLQKNYSVEYSKKYHQVLDHQIENRFQSAYKHVGDIWYSAWIEAGQPFFK
;
A
#
# COMPACT_ATOMS: atom_id res chain seq x y z
N TYR A 1 -8.25 5.86 -7.89
CA TYR A 1 -9.34 5.15 -7.19
C TYR A 1 -9.03 3.67 -6.99
N VAL A 2 -8.66 2.90 -8.05
CA VAL A 2 -8.38 1.46 -7.89
C VAL A 2 -7.19 1.22 -6.95
N GLY A 3 -6.13 2.00 -7.08
CA GLY A 3 -4.99 1.94 -6.15
C GLY A 3 -5.40 2.18 -4.70
N ASP A 4 -6.25 3.18 -4.45
CA ASP A 4 -6.75 3.51 -3.11
C ASP A 4 -7.48 2.35 -2.42
N LEU A 5 -8.15 1.49 -3.19
CA LEU A 5 -8.83 0.29 -2.66
C LEU A 5 -7.85 -0.75 -2.09
N HIS A 6 -6.58 -0.68 -2.50
CA HIS A 6 -5.53 -1.61 -2.08
C HIS A 6 -4.68 -1.08 -0.93
N VAL A 7 -4.96 0.13 -0.46
CA VAL A 7 -4.31 0.71 0.73
C VAL A 7 -5.11 0.31 1.98
N PRO A 8 -4.58 -0.55 2.86
CA PRO A 8 -5.31 -1.03 4.04
C PRO A 8 -5.84 0.11 4.91
N LEU A 9 -5.03 1.16 5.11
CA LEU A 9 -5.37 2.27 5.99
C LEU A 9 -6.51 3.15 5.46
N HIS A 10 -6.85 3.10 4.16
CA HIS A 10 -8.04 3.75 3.61
C HIS A 10 -9.36 3.09 4.06
N THR A 11 -9.32 1.87 4.59
CA THR A 11 -10.50 1.08 4.96
C THR A 11 -10.87 1.17 6.45
N THR A 12 -10.14 1.95 7.23
CA THR A 12 -10.31 2.05 8.68
C THR A 12 -10.41 3.49 9.18
N SER A 13 -11.15 3.69 10.26
CA SER A 13 -11.19 4.98 10.97
C SER A 13 -9.89 5.29 11.74
N ASN A 14 -8.97 4.31 11.86
CA ASN A 14 -7.60 4.50 12.37
C ASN A 14 -6.61 4.67 11.22
N TYR A 15 -7.00 5.47 10.23
CA TYR A 15 -6.34 5.60 8.93
C TYR A 15 -4.87 6.07 8.99
N ASP A 16 -4.43 6.69 10.08
CA ASP A 16 -3.04 7.15 10.25
C ASP A 16 -2.39 6.59 11.54
N GLY A 17 -3.00 5.58 12.17
CA GLY A 17 -2.54 5.05 13.45
C GLY A 17 -2.84 5.97 14.64
N GLN A 18 -3.62 7.06 14.47
CA GLN A 18 -3.88 8.07 15.50
C GLN A 18 -4.62 7.51 16.71
N LYS A 19 -5.44 6.46 16.53
CA LYS A 19 -6.17 5.82 17.64
C LYS A 19 -5.32 4.83 18.44
N THR A 20 -4.17 4.44 17.90
CA THR A 20 -3.23 3.49 18.51
C THR A 20 -1.89 4.15 18.89
N GLY A 21 -1.80 5.48 18.78
CA GLY A 21 -0.59 6.22 19.10
C GLY A 21 0.55 6.09 18.08
N GLN A 22 0.22 5.69 16.85
CA GLN A 22 1.16 5.43 15.75
C GLN A 22 1.00 6.45 14.61
N THR A 23 0.67 7.70 14.94
CA THR A 23 0.45 8.77 13.96
C THR A 23 1.61 8.88 12.95
N GLY A 24 1.27 8.98 11.67
CA GLY A 24 2.21 8.96 10.55
C GLY A 24 2.36 7.58 9.90
N LEU A 25 1.61 6.57 10.37
CA LEU A 25 1.68 5.21 9.85
C LEU A 25 1.21 5.13 8.40
N HIS A 26 0.26 5.96 7.99
CA HIS A 26 -0.24 6.02 6.63
C HIS A 26 0.88 6.38 5.63
N ALA A 27 1.47 7.55 5.79
CA ALA A 27 2.57 7.96 4.92
C ALA A 27 3.80 7.03 5.03
N PHE A 28 3.97 6.39 6.17
CA PHE A 28 5.03 5.40 6.35
C PHE A 28 4.81 4.17 5.47
N TRP A 29 3.60 3.60 5.49
CA TRP A 29 3.23 2.42 4.71
C TRP A 29 3.13 2.73 3.20
N GLU A 30 2.41 3.79 2.84
CA GLU A 30 2.05 4.09 1.44
C GLU A 30 3.14 4.84 0.67
N SER A 31 3.99 5.61 1.36
CA SER A 31 4.98 6.46 0.69
C SER A 31 6.41 6.07 1.04
N ARG A 32 6.75 6.04 2.33
CA ARG A 32 8.16 5.87 2.75
C ARG A 32 8.73 4.52 2.39
N ILE A 33 7.99 3.44 2.62
CA ILE A 33 8.48 2.09 2.31
C ILE A 33 8.52 1.85 0.81
N PRO A 34 7.48 2.15 0.01
CA PRO A 34 7.55 2.05 -1.44
C PRO A 34 8.69 2.87 -2.07
N GLU A 35 8.96 4.07 -1.56
CA GLU A 35 10.09 4.90 -1.99
C GLU A 35 11.45 4.18 -1.83
N LEU A 36 11.59 3.35 -0.78
CA LEU A 36 12.78 2.54 -0.53
C LEU A 36 12.82 1.22 -1.32
N LEU A 37 11.67 0.75 -1.79
CA LEU A 37 11.50 -0.50 -2.55
C LEU A 37 11.42 -0.27 -4.07
N ASN A 38 11.49 0.96 -4.54
CA ASN A 38 11.16 1.37 -5.91
C ASN A 38 11.73 0.45 -7.02
N GLU A 39 12.95 -0.07 -6.85
CA GLU A 39 13.60 -0.97 -7.81
C GLU A 39 13.22 -2.46 -7.61
N ALA A 40 12.53 -2.79 -6.52
CA ALA A 40 12.18 -4.16 -6.15
C ALA A 40 10.69 -4.51 -6.39
N LEU A 41 9.88 -3.51 -6.77
CA LEU A 41 8.46 -3.73 -7.07
C LEU A 41 8.31 -4.31 -8.48
N GLU A 42 7.89 -5.56 -8.58
CA GLU A 42 7.59 -6.20 -9.85
C GLU A 42 6.30 -5.65 -10.42
N GLU A 43 6.36 -5.05 -11.61
CA GLU A 43 5.22 -4.40 -12.28
C GLU A 43 4.40 -5.38 -13.14
N TRP A 44 4.99 -6.50 -13.56
CA TRP A 44 4.29 -7.48 -14.37
C TRP A 44 3.46 -8.44 -13.51
N VAL A 45 2.14 -8.37 -13.65
CA VAL A 45 1.15 -9.15 -12.88
C VAL A 45 0.31 -10.10 -13.73
N GLY A 46 0.78 -10.40 -14.93
CA GLY A 46 0.08 -11.25 -15.89
C GLY A 46 -0.96 -10.50 -16.75
N PRO A 47 -1.65 -11.23 -17.64
CA PRO A 47 -2.65 -10.64 -18.53
C PRO A 47 -3.89 -10.16 -17.76
N ALA A 48 -4.55 -9.15 -18.30
CA ALA A 48 -5.82 -8.68 -17.77
C ALA A 48 -6.93 -9.71 -17.98
N THR A 49 -7.90 -9.74 -17.06
CA THR A 49 -9.05 -10.64 -17.08
C THR A 49 -10.36 -9.85 -17.02
N PHE A 50 -11.39 -10.35 -17.67
CA PHE A 50 -12.72 -9.72 -17.64
C PHE A 50 -13.38 -9.88 -16.26
N ILE A 51 -13.94 -8.81 -15.73
CA ILE A 51 -14.67 -8.76 -14.45
C ILE A 51 -16.17 -8.71 -14.71
N PRO A 52 -16.93 -9.79 -14.47
CA PRO A 52 -18.37 -9.82 -14.76
C PRO A 52 -19.19 -8.88 -13.85
N ASN A 53 -18.72 -8.60 -12.65
CA ASN A 53 -19.40 -7.73 -11.68
C ASN A 53 -18.38 -6.83 -10.97
N VAL A 54 -18.12 -5.68 -11.56
CA VAL A 54 -17.15 -4.69 -11.07
C VAL A 54 -17.50 -4.24 -9.65
N THR A 55 -18.78 -3.98 -9.36
CA THR A 55 -19.21 -3.54 -8.01
C THR A 55 -18.87 -4.57 -6.95
N LYS A 56 -19.19 -5.85 -7.19
CA LYS A 56 -18.85 -6.91 -6.23
C LYS A 56 -17.35 -7.02 -6.05
N SER A 57 -16.58 -7.09 -7.14
CA SER A 57 -15.12 -7.21 -7.07
C SER A 57 -14.49 -6.03 -6.33
N THR A 58 -14.97 -4.81 -6.53
CA THR A 58 -14.50 -3.62 -5.79
C THR A 58 -14.67 -3.80 -4.29
N TRP A 59 -15.81 -4.30 -3.84
CA TRP A 59 -16.04 -4.57 -2.42
C TRP A 59 -15.19 -5.71 -1.87
N ASP A 60 -14.97 -6.76 -2.66
CA ASP A 60 -14.08 -7.85 -2.28
C ASP A 60 -12.64 -7.32 -2.05
N TRP A 61 -12.13 -6.45 -2.92
CA TRP A 61 -10.80 -5.82 -2.77
C TRP A 61 -10.68 -4.90 -1.55
N VAL A 62 -11.76 -4.15 -1.23
CA VAL A 62 -11.83 -3.35 0.00
C VAL A 62 -11.74 -4.24 1.24
N LEU A 63 -12.47 -5.37 1.25
CA LEU A 63 -12.46 -6.30 2.36
C LEU A 63 -11.10 -6.99 2.53
N GLU A 64 -10.45 -7.38 1.43
CA GLU A 64 -9.08 -7.91 1.46
C GLU A 64 -8.12 -6.90 2.08
N SER A 65 -8.19 -5.63 1.64
CA SER A 65 -7.35 -4.56 2.20
C SER A 65 -7.65 -4.33 3.68
N HIS A 66 -8.92 -4.43 4.08
CA HIS A 66 -9.33 -4.26 5.48
C HIS A 66 -8.75 -5.36 6.39
N HIS A 67 -8.66 -6.59 5.93
CA HIS A 67 -8.06 -7.70 6.69
C HIS A 67 -6.58 -7.44 7.02
N GLU A 68 -5.88 -6.67 6.20
CA GLU A 68 -4.47 -6.33 6.40
C GLU A 68 -4.24 -5.24 7.46
N VAL A 69 -5.28 -4.45 7.82
CA VAL A 69 -5.16 -3.32 8.76
C VAL A 69 -4.60 -3.73 10.10
N LYS A 70 -5.15 -4.81 10.68
CA LYS A 70 -4.72 -5.26 12.00
C LYS A 70 -3.26 -5.72 11.99
N ILE A 71 -2.84 -6.38 10.93
CA ILE A 71 -1.48 -6.91 10.78
C ILE A 71 -0.49 -5.75 10.79
N LEU A 72 -0.68 -4.75 9.93
CA LEU A 72 0.26 -3.62 9.81
C LEU A 72 0.35 -2.80 11.11
N ILE A 73 -0.78 -2.57 11.80
CA ILE A 73 -0.80 -1.84 13.07
C ILE A 73 -0.08 -2.62 14.17
N ASP A 74 -0.40 -3.91 14.32
CA ASP A 74 0.17 -4.76 15.37
C ASP A 74 1.69 -4.99 15.15
N GLN A 75 2.12 -5.16 13.91
CA GLN A 75 3.53 -5.36 13.59
C GLN A 75 4.37 -4.10 13.87
N GLU A 76 3.85 -2.91 13.53
CA GLU A 76 4.54 -1.66 13.89
C GLU A 76 4.60 -1.47 15.39
N ALA A 77 3.51 -1.72 16.13
CA ALA A 77 3.50 -1.62 17.58
C ALA A 77 4.53 -2.55 18.24
N LYS A 78 4.62 -3.80 17.80
CA LYS A 78 5.62 -4.78 18.29
C LYS A 78 7.05 -4.34 17.96
N LEU A 79 7.30 -3.90 16.74
CA LEU A 79 8.60 -3.40 16.34
C LEU A 79 8.98 -2.17 17.17
N ASN A 80 8.07 -1.21 17.29
CA ASN A 80 8.29 0.04 18.01
C ASN A 80 8.61 -0.17 19.50
N SER A 81 7.94 -1.12 20.17
CA SER A 81 8.16 -1.42 21.59
C SER A 81 9.56 -1.96 21.87
N ASN A 82 10.18 -2.64 20.89
CA ASN A 82 11.50 -3.25 20.99
C ASN A 82 12.61 -2.45 20.30
N TYR A 83 12.28 -1.28 19.73
CA TYR A 83 13.22 -0.50 18.95
C TYR A 83 13.71 0.75 19.68
N LYS A 84 15.01 1.05 19.55
CA LYS A 84 15.61 2.23 20.18
C LYS A 84 15.03 3.51 19.55
N GLN A 85 14.25 4.26 20.35
CA GLN A 85 13.51 5.44 19.87
C GLN A 85 14.40 6.51 19.21
N SER A 86 15.64 6.69 19.70
CA SER A 86 16.60 7.62 19.11
C SER A 86 17.07 7.26 17.70
N LYS A 87 16.79 6.03 17.23
CA LYS A 87 17.12 5.55 15.88
C LYS A 87 15.89 5.39 14.96
N LYS A 88 14.68 5.59 15.51
CA LYS A 88 13.42 5.41 14.75
C LYS A 88 13.28 6.43 13.62
N TYR A 89 13.72 7.66 13.86
CA TYR A 89 13.57 8.76 12.92
C TYR A 89 14.92 9.31 12.47
N THR A 90 14.91 9.91 11.30
CA THR A 90 16.01 10.67 10.72
C THR A 90 15.49 12.01 10.18
N PHE A 91 16.40 12.93 9.86
CA PHE A 91 16.07 14.18 9.18
C PHE A 91 16.68 14.15 7.78
N GLU A 92 15.84 14.29 6.78
CA GLU A 92 16.21 14.25 5.37
C GLU A 92 15.82 15.56 4.69
N LYS A 93 16.64 16.01 3.76
CA LYS A 93 16.36 17.24 2.98
C LYS A 93 15.59 16.85 1.72
N LYS A 94 14.30 17.21 1.63
CA LYS A 94 13.44 16.98 0.46
C LYS A 94 12.92 18.32 -0.05
N GLY A 95 13.17 18.65 -1.33
CA GLY A 95 12.76 19.92 -1.90
C GLY A 95 13.36 21.17 -1.20
N GLY A 96 14.55 21.05 -0.60
CA GLY A 96 15.19 22.16 0.13
C GLY A 96 14.75 22.28 1.60
N VAL A 97 13.72 21.57 2.04
CA VAL A 97 13.17 21.59 3.40
C VAL A 97 13.66 20.37 4.18
N LEU A 98 14.06 20.58 5.43
CA LEU A 98 14.44 19.51 6.35
C LEU A 98 13.17 18.88 6.92
N GLN A 99 12.95 17.60 6.65
CA GLN A 99 11.78 16.86 7.09
C GLN A 99 12.18 15.69 7.99
N LYS A 100 11.42 15.49 9.08
CA LYS A 100 11.53 14.31 9.92
C LYS A 100 10.89 13.12 9.21
N ASN A 101 11.63 12.03 9.06
CA ASN A 101 11.17 10.83 8.37
C ASN A 101 11.52 9.58 9.17
N TYR A 102 10.87 8.45 8.91
CA TYR A 102 11.32 7.16 9.45
C TYR A 102 12.71 6.81 8.88
N SER A 103 13.62 6.35 9.74
CA SER A 103 14.96 5.96 9.31
C SER A 103 14.91 4.77 8.36
N VAL A 104 15.88 4.66 7.46
CA VAL A 104 15.99 3.55 6.52
C VAL A 104 16.05 2.19 7.25
N GLU A 105 16.80 2.13 8.37
CA GLU A 105 16.91 0.90 9.17
C GLU A 105 15.57 0.47 9.76
N TYR A 106 14.80 1.42 10.34
CA TYR A 106 13.48 1.14 10.88
C TYR A 106 12.49 0.72 9.79
N SER A 107 12.52 1.41 8.66
CA SER A 107 11.67 1.12 7.51
C SER A 107 11.91 -0.29 6.96
N LYS A 108 13.18 -0.68 6.79
CA LYS A 108 13.53 -2.04 6.34
C LYS A 108 13.07 -3.12 7.31
N LYS A 109 13.20 -2.89 8.62
CA LYS A 109 12.70 -3.84 9.63
C LYS A 109 11.19 -3.95 9.63
N TYR A 110 10.49 -2.82 9.48
CA TYR A 110 9.02 -2.85 9.42
C TYR A 110 8.55 -3.55 8.14
N HIS A 111 9.13 -3.25 6.99
CA HIS A 111 8.86 -3.96 5.74
C HIS A 111 9.09 -5.48 5.89
N GLN A 112 10.19 -5.89 6.51
CA GLN A 112 10.50 -7.31 6.74
C GLN A 112 9.45 -8.03 7.58
N VAL A 113 8.91 -7.39 8.64
CA VAL A 113 7.88 -8.01 9.48
C VAL A 113 6.47 -7.95 8.87
N LEU A 114 6.27 -7.16 7.83
CA LEU A 114 5.05 -7.15 7.01
C LEU A 114 4.99 -8.29 5.98
N ASP A 115 6.06 -9.03 5.78
CA ASP A 115 6.12 -10.24 4.96
C ASP A 115 5.47 -10.06 3.57
N HIS A 116 6.05 -9.19 2.74
CA HIS A 116 5.58 -8.86 1.39
C HIS A 116 4.18 -8.22 1.29
N GLN A 117 3.57 -7.78 2.38
CA GLN A 117 2.24 -7.17 2.37
C GLN A 117 2.15 -6.01 1.36
N ILE A 118 3.17 -5.14 1.33
CA ILE A 118 3.20 -3.96 0.46
C ILE A 118 3.26 -4.38 -1.00
N GLU A 119 4.18 -5.26 -1.36
CA GLU A 119 4.35 -5.77 -2.71
C GLU A 119 3.07 -6.45 -3.21
N ASN A 120 2.47 -7.29 -2.38
CA ASN A 120 1.22 -7.99 -2.72
C ASN A 120 0.08 -7.01 -2.98
N ARG A 121 -0.03 -5.92 -2.19
CA ARG A 121 -1.05 -4.90 -2.40
C ARG A 121 -0.81 -4.08 -3.68
N PHE A 122 0.45 -3.75 -3.99
CA PHE A 122 0.81 -3.08 -5.24
C PHE A 122 0.53 -3.95 -6.46
N GLN A 123 0.95 -5.22 -6.45
CA GLN A 123 0.70 -6.18 -7.53
C GLN A 123 -0.80 -6.37 -7.77
N SER A 124 -1.59 -6.50 -6.68
CA SER A 124 -3.05 -6.56 -6.79
C SER A 124 -3.63 -5.30 -7.41
N ALA A 125 -3.15 -4.11 -7.03
CA ALA A 125 -3.58 -2.85 -7.61
C ALA A 125 -3.28 -2.78 -9.12
N TYR A 126 -2.08 -3.15 -9.55
CA TYR A 126 -1.69 -3.18 -10.97
C TYR A 126 -2.58 -4.14 -11.77
N LYS A 127 -2.78 -5.36 -11.23
CA LYS A 127 -3.67 -6.36 -11.85
C LYS A 127 -5.08 -5.82 -12.02
N HIS A 128 -5.67 -5.28 -10.97
CA HIS A 128 -7.06 -4.84 -10.98
C HIS A 128 -7.29 -3.56 -11.81
N VAL A 129 -6.30 -2.69 -11.93
CA VAL A 129 -6.35 -1.58 -12.90
C VAL A 129 -6.46 -2.13 -14.32
N GLY A 130 -5.60 -3.10 -14.66
CA GLY A 130 -5.63 -3.76 -15.97
C GLY A 130 -6.96 -4.48 -16.23
N ASP A 131 -7.47 -5.19 -15.24
CA ASP A 131 -8.74 -5.92 -15.33
C ASP A 131 -9.95 -5.00 -15.56
N ILE A 132 -9.99 -3.86 -14.87
CA ILE A 132 -11.06 -2.86 -15.06
C ILE A 132 -10.97 -2.25 -16.47
N TRP A 133 -9.79 -1.86 -16.92
CA TRP A 133 -9.63 -1.29 -18.27
C TRP A 133 -9.99 -2.29 -19.34
N TYR A 134 -9.56 -3.55 -19.21
CA TYR A 134 -9.91 -4.61 -20.12
C TYR A 134 -11.42 -4.87 -20.14
N SER A 135 -12.06 -4.91 -18.96
CA SER A 135 -13.51 -5.11 -18.87
C SER A 135 -14.30 -3.96 -19.52
N ALA A 136 -13.90 -2.71 -19.29
CA ALA A 136 -14.49 -1.55 -19.92
C ALA A 136 -14.34 -1.58 -21.45
N TRP A 137 -13.18 -2.01 -21.95
CA TRP A 137 -12.95 -2.18 -23.39
C TRP A 137 -13.84 -3.26 -24.01
N ILE A 138 -14.01 -4.40 -23.32
CA ILE A 138 -14.94 -5.47 -23.75
C ILE A 138 -16.37 -4.94 -23.81
N GLU A 139 -16.85 -4.27 -22.76
CA GLU A 139 -18.21 -3.75 -22.67
C GLU A 139 -18.49 -2.64 -23.69
N ALA A 140 -17.47 -1.88 -24.07
CA ALA A 140 -17.55 -0.90 -25.15
C ALA A 140 -17.59 -1.51 -26.58
N GLY A 141 -17.60 -2.84 -26.71
CA GLY A 141 -17.62 -3.53 -28.00
C GLY A 141 -16.26 -3.65 -28.68
N GLN A 142 -15.18 -3.61 -27.91
CA GLN A 142 -13.80 -3.83 -28.36
C GLN A 142 -13.34 -2.84 -29.45
N PRO A 143 -13.48 -1.53 -29.23
CA PRO A 143 -13.12 -0.54 -30.24
C PRO A 143 -11.62 -0.59 -30.58
N PHE A 144 -11.31 -0.40 -31.88
CA PHE A 144 -9.91 -0.23 -32.30
C PHE A 144 -9.42 1.17 -31.90
N PHE A 145 -8.34 1.24 -31.17
CA PHE A 145 -7.62 2.49 -30.95
C PHE A 145 -6.78 2.80 -32.22
N LYS A 146 -7.07 3.92 -32.87
CA LYS A 146 -6.30 4.41 -34.02
C LYS A 146 -5.14 5.27 -33.56
#